data_14ce9ab5f233bb318691469244fccbd3
#
_entry.id   14ce9ab5f233bb318691469244fccbd3
#
_cell.length_a   1.000
_cell.length_b   1.000
_cell.length_c   1.000
_cell.angle_alpha   90.00
_cell.angle_beta   90.00
_cell.angle_gamma   90.00
#
_symmetry.space_group_name_H-M   'P 1'
#
loop_
_entity.id
_entity.type
_entity.pdbx_description
1 polymer ?
#
loop_
_entity_poly.entity_id
_entity_poly.type
_entity_poly.pdbx_seq_one_letter_code
_entity_poly.pdbx_strand_id
1 'polypeptide(L)'
;MRISAKKLWSDGVWLSDRTIVINGGIITDIAESLTGDILTEYLTPGLIDNHIHGGDGISVIDSDADEMCDWLVKLAESGVCGIAASPYGKIDEIRGMLSVLREVKRRQDNGEAGGALLLGAHLEGPFISPDRPGSFMPETIETPSVDSLLRLIDGYEDIVTEMTLAPEVTGNEIIRELVRRGIKVLAGHTDCTYDQALQAFENGVGATTHTFNACRPLHHREPGLIAAALTDNGIYCELICDLVHLHPGTIRFLYHCKGAGRLMVISDGVSTTNLPDGIYDEKGVSVTVKNGESRLTDGGSLNGGGCYVSRSAKKLYDIGVPSEDLPYMTAVAPAEWLGFDNSIGVGKRAFLTAFGEDFDGAFSVIGDRVYGKDKA
;
A
#
# COMPACT_ATOMS: atom_id res chain seq x y z
N MET A 1 18.73 21.22 6.30
CA MET A 1 18.99 20.31 5.16
C MET A 1 18.47 20.94 3.88
N ARG A 2 19.18 20.75 2.77
CA ARG A 2 18.79 21.31 1.46
C ARG A 2 18.88 20.20 0.41
N ILE A 3 17.79 19.97 -0.31
CA ILE A 3 17.68 18.93 -1.32
C ILE A 3 17.31 19.57 -2.64
N SER A 4 18.15 19.39 -3.65
CA SER A 4 17.91 19.83 -5.01
C SER A 4 17.42 18.70 -5.87
N ALA A 5 16.43 18.98 -6.72
CA ALA A 5 15.91 18.07 -7.72
C ALA A 5 15.90 18.74 -9.09
N LYS A 6 16.35 18.03 -10.13
CA LYS A 6 16.17 18.50 -11.51
C LYS A 6 14.69 18.58 -11.86
N LYS A 7 13.89 17.70 -11.29
CA LYS A 7 12.44 17.65 -11.46
C LYS A 7 11.75 17.45 -10.11
N LEU A 8 11.06 18.48 -9.63
CA LEU A 8 10.18 18.45 -8.46
C LEU A 8 8.74 18.28 -8.95
N TRP A 9 8.06 17.23 -8.49
CA TRP A 9 6.65 17.07 -8.80
C TRP A 9 5.77 17.98 -7.95
N SER A 10 4.84 18.67 -8.60
CA SER A 10 3.85 19.52 -7.93
C SER A 10 2.54 19.47 -8.73
N ASP A 11 1.48 18.96 -8.11
CA ASP A 11 0.12 18.95 -8.66
C ASP A 11 0.03 18.49 -10.13
N GLY A 12 0.69 17.39 -10.47
CA GLY A 12 0.65 16.78 -11.81
C GLY A 12 1.64 17.36 -12.82
N VAL A 13 2.54 18.25 -12.42
CA VAL A 13 3.56 18.82 -13.29
C VAL A 13 4.96 18.72 -12.68
N TRP A 14 5.96 18.63 -13.54
CA TRP A 14 7.36 18.70 -13.14
C TRP A 14 7.86 20.14 -13.17
N LEU A 15 8.28 20.66 -12.00
CA LEU A 15 8.99 21.92 -11.87
C LEU A 15 10.48 21.67 -12.01
N SER A 16 11.14 22.36 -12.97
CA SER A 16 12.57 22.19 -13.20
C SER A 16 13.39 22.92 -12.14
N ASP A 17 14.52 22.31 -11.75
CA ASP A 17 15.59 22.93 -10.96
C ASP A 17 15.09 23.58 -9.66
N ARG A 18 14.65 22.76 -8.71
CA ARG A 18 14.15 23.21 -7.42
C ARG A 18 15.05 22.73 -6.28
N THR A 19 15.25 23.58 -5.28
CA THR A 19 15.84 23.22 -3.99
C THR A 19 14.80 23.38 -2.89
N ILE A 20 14.50 22.29 -2.19
CA ILE A 20 13.69 22.29 -0.97
C ILE A 20 14.62 22.52 0.22
N VAL A 21 14.28 23.49 1.06
CA VAL A 21 14.96 23.76 2.33
C VAL A 21 14.10 23.20 3.47
N ILE A 22 14.70 22.34 4.28
CA ILE A 22 14.04 21.68 5.42
C ILE A 22 14.72 22.12 6.72
N ASN A 23 13.92 22.55 7.69
CA ASN A 23 14.38 22.92 9.01
C ASN A 23 13.39 22.42 10.07
N GLY A 24 13.87 21.67 11.07
CA GLY A 24 13.02 21.04 12.09
C GLY A 24 11.98 20.09 11.49
N GLY A 25 12.32 19.40 10.39
CA GLY A 25 11.41 18.48 9.70
C GLY A 25 10.32 19.13 8.83
N ILE A 26 10.34 20.47 8.73
CA ILE A 26 9.34 21.26 7.97
C ILE A 26 10.01 21.89 6.75
N ILE A 27 9.33 21.89 5.63
CA ILE A 27 9.75 22.60 4.41
C ILE A 27 9.60 24.11 4.67
N THR A 28 10.70 24.84 4.68
CA THR A 28 10.72 26.28 4.97
C THR A 28 10.87 27.15 3.73
N ASP A 29 11.36 26.57 2.63
CA ASP A 29 11.50 27.27 1.35
C ASP A 29 11.58 26.29 0.18
N ILE A 30 11.17 26.75 -1.01
CA ILE A 30 11.29 26.04 -2.30
C ILE A 30 11.86 27.04 -3.30
N ALA A 31 13.17 27.00 -3.49
CA ALA A 31 13.90 27.93 -4.35
C ALA A 31 14.06 27.44 -5.78
N GLU A 32 14.05 28.35 -6.75
CA GLU A 32 14.35 28.08 -8.16
C GLU A 32 15.87 28.04 -8.39
N SER A 33 16.49 26.96 -7.91
CA SER A 33 17.95 26.79 -8.00
C SER A 33 18.34 25.35 -7.69
N LEU A 34 19.58 24.96 -8.03
CA LEU A 34 20.21 23.69 -7.64
C LEU A 34 21.36 23.97 -6.67
N THR A 35 21.04 24.37 -5.43
CA THR A 35 22.03 24.78 -4.40
C THR A 35 21.98 23.90 -3.14
N GLY A 36 21.39 22.73 -3.23
CA GLY A 36 21.26 21.77 -2.13
C GLY A 36 22.51 20.91 -1.96
N ASP A 37 22.63 20.34 -0.76
CA ASP A 37 23.71 19.41 -0.39
C ASP A 37 23.46 18.01 -0.99
N ILE A 38 22.21 17.72 -1.31
CA ILE A 38 21.74 16.49 -1.96
C ILE A 38 21.17 16.88 -3.32
N LEU A 39 21.62 16.21 -4.37
CA LEU A 39 21.07 16.35 -5.72
C LEU A 39 20.42 15.04 -6.15
N THR A 40 19.21 15.13 -6.71
CA THR A 40 18.48 14.00 -7.26
C THR A 40 17.89 14.36 -8.62
N GLU A 41 17.50 13.36 -9.41
CA GLU A 41 16.83 13.61 -10.70
C GLU A 41 15.37 14.00 -10.47
N TYR A 42 14.63 13.14 -9.72
CA TYR A 42 13.23 13.35 -9.41
C TYR A 42 13.01 13.47 -7.90
N LEU A 43 12.11 14.36 -7.49
CA LEU A 43 11.63 14.48 -6.12
C LEU A 43 10.11 14.54 -6.13
N THR A 44 9.48 13.62 -5.39
CA THR A 44 8.02 13.44 -5.35
C THR A 44 7.50 13.54 -3.92
N PRO A 45 6.19 13.68 -3.70
CA PRO A 45 5.61 13.34 -2.42
C PRO A 45 6.02 11.93 -2.00
N GLY A 46 6.12 11.69 -0.71
CA GLY A 46 6.56 10.41 -0.16
C GLY A 46 5.64 9.26 -0.59
N LEU A 47 6.25 8.17 -1.05
CA LEU A 47 5.50 6.98 -1.45
C LEU A 47 4.79 6.35 -0.26
N ILE A 48 3.57 5.89 -0.48
CA ILE A 48 2.74 5.21 0.53
C ILE A 48 2.32 3.85 -0.02
N ASP A 49 2.52 2.83 0.82
CA ASP A 49 2.06 1.47 0.57
C ASP A 49 0.93 1.14 1.55
N ASN A 50 -0.31 1.24 1.09
CA ASN A 50 -1.47 1.04 1.95
C ASN A 50 -1.91 -0.43 2.07
N HIS A 51 -1.14 -1.38 1.49
CA HIS A 51 -1.41 -2.80 1.61
C HIS A 51 -0.09 -3.60 1.61
N ILE A 52 0.41 -3.96 2.80
CA ILE A 52 1.68 -4.65 2.97
C ILE A 52 1.70 -5.52 4.22
N HIS A 53 2.06 -6.81 4.08
CA HIS A 53 2.12 -7.81 5.13
C HIS A 53 3.54 -8.04 5.67
N GLY A 54 4.56 -7.51 5.01
CA GLY A 54 5.95 -7.70 5.40
C GLY A 54 6.97 -7.43 4.30
N GLY A 55 8.21 -7.80 4.57
CA GLY A 55 9.34 -7.72 3.64
C GLY A 55 10.67 -7.86 4.36
N ASP A 56 11.74 -8.11 3.62
CA ASP A 56 13.10 -8.24 4.16
C ASP A 56 13.23 -9.24 5.32
N GLY A 57 12.42 -10.30 5.32
CA GLY A 57 12.38 -11.35 6.34
C GLY A 57 11.47 -11.04 7.54
N ILE A 58 10.80 -9.89 7.55
CA ILE A 58 9.88 -9.46 8.61
C ILE A 58 8.44 -9.67 8.14
N SER A 59 7.59 -10.14 9.05
CA SER A 59 6.17 -10.34 8.81
C SER A 59 5.32 -9.59 9.84
N VAL A 60 4.33 -8.84 9.39
CA VAL A 60 3.37 -8.14 10.26
C VAL A 60 2.65 -9.10 11.20
N ILE A 61 2.49 -10.37 10.82
CA ILE A 61 1.68 -11.34 11.58
C ILE A 61 2.41 -12.02 12.75
N ASP A 62 3.72 -11.82 12.93
CA ASP A 62 4.48 -12.49 14.00
C ASP A 62 5.67 -11.67 14.54
N SER A 63 5.89 -10.47 14.01
CA SER A 63 6.95 -9.60 14.51
C SER A 63 6.52 -8.84 15.76
N ASP A 64 7.48 -8.58 16.63
CA ASP A 64 7.30 -7.66 17.73
C ASP A 64 7.51 -6.19 17.33
N ALA A 65 7.34 -5.26 18.30
CA ALA A 65 7.45 -3.84 18.01
C ALA A 65 8.87 -3.39 17.65
N ASP A 66 9.91 -4.07 18.14
CA ASP A 66 11.31 -3.75 17.82
C ASP A 66 11.62 -4.15 16.37
N GLU A 67 11.27 -5.37 15.98
CA GLU A 67 11.42 -5.88 14.62
C GLU A 67 10.63 -5.03 13.61
N MET A 68 9.40 -4.64 13.95
CA MET A 68 8.61 -3.74 13.12
C MET A 68 9.26 -2.37 12.96
N CYS A 69 9.80 -1.78 14.01
CA CYS A 69 10.52 -0.50 13.94
C CYS A 69 11.77 -0.60 13.05
N ASP A 70 12.54 -1.69 13.16
CA ASP A 70 13.72 -1.92 12.33
C ASP A 70 13.36 -2.10 10.85
N TRP A 71 12.25 -2.80 10.57
CA TRP A 71 11.75 -2.95 9.21
C TRP A 71 11.27 -1.63 8.60
N LEU A 72 10.59 -0.77 9.37
CA LEU A 72 10.18 0.56 8.91
C LEU A 72 11.37 1.43 8.49
N VAL A 73 12.56 1.25 9.10
CA VAL A 73 13.79 1.91 8.65
C VAL A 73 14.22 1.37 7.29
N LYS A 74 14.22 0.05 7.08
CA LYS A 74 14.55 -0.56 5.77
C LYS A 74 13.57 -0.14 4.67
N LEU A 75 12.28 -0.03 4.99
CA LEU A 75 11.28 0.50 4.06
C LEU A 75 11.59 1.94 3.65
N ALA A 76 11.92 2.81 4.62
CA ALA A 76 12.33 4.18 4.31
C ALA A 76 13.61 4.23 3.47
N GLU A 77 14.58 3.35 3.73
CA GLU A 77 15.80 3.21 2.91
C GLU A 77 15.50 2.80 1.47
N SER A 78 14.41 2.09 1.23
CA SER A 78 13.96 1.70 -0.11
C SER A 78 13.07 2.74 -0.80
N GLY A 79 12.86 3.91 -0.20
CA GLY A 79 12.05 5.00 -0.75
C GLY A 79 10.57 4.99 -0.35
N VAL A 80 10.11 4.06 0.49
CA VAL A 80 8.76 4.03 1.01
C VAL A 80 8.67 4.90 2.26
N CYS A 81 7.84 5.93 2.24
CA CYS A 81 7.73 6.90 3.33
C CYS A 81 6.62 6.57 4.34
N GLY A 82 5.58 5.85 3.92
CA GLY A 82 4.47 5.50 4.80
C GLY A 82 3.83 4.18 4.41
N ILE A 83 3.23 3.51 5.39
CA ILE A 83 2.50 2.26 5.18
C ILE A 83 1.19 2.20 5.97
N ALA A 84 0.20 1.47 5.45
CA ALA A 84 -0.82 0.83 6.29
C ALA A 84 -0.47 -0.67 6.36
N ALA A 85 -0.06 -1.12 7.54
CA ALA A 85 0.35 -2.51 7.73
C ALA A 85 -0.86 -3.45 7.70
N SER A 86 -0.74 -4.60 7.03
CA SER A 86 -1.88 -5.48 6.73
C SER A 86 -1.83 -6.77 7.57
N PRO A 87 -2.37 -6.76 8.81
CA PRO A 87 -2.56 -7.99 9.57
C PRO A 87 -3.71 -8.81 8.99
N TYR A 88 -3.53 -10.14 8.95
CA TYR A 88 -4.54 -11.10 8.55
C TYR A 88 -4.48 -12.34 9.45
N GLY A 89 -5.50 -13.19 9.42
CA GLY A 89 -5.56 -14.40 10.23
C GLY A 89 -6.86 -14.46 11.03
N LYS A 90 -6.85 -15.21 12.14
CA LYS A 90 -7.99 -15.29 13.07
C LYS A 90 -8.13 -13.99 13.87
N ILE A 91 -9.34 -13.69 14.30
CA ILE A 91 -9.65 -12.45 15.05
C ILE A 91 -8.67 -12.19 16.20
N ASP A 92 -8.40 -13.20 17.03
CA ASP A 92 -7.53 -13.02 18.21
C ASP A 92 -6.05 -12.80 17.81
N GLU A 93 -5.60 -13.39 16.70
CA GLU A 93 -4.28 -13.17 16.12
C GLU A 93 -4.16 -11.73 15.59
N ILE A 94 -5.13 -11.29 14.78
CA ILE A 94 -5.19 -9.90 14.28
C ILE A 94 -5.15 -8.89 15.46
N ARG A 95 -5.91 -9.11 16.51
CA ARG A 95 -5.91 -8.24 17.70
C ARG A 95 -4.55 -8.17 18.39
N GLY A 96 -3.83 -9.29 18.46
CA GLY A 96 -2.45 -9.33 18.95
C GLY A 96 -1.55 -8.40 18.12
N MET A 97 -1.62 -8.48 16.81
CA MET A 97 -0.85 -7.62 15.89
C MET A 97 -1.26 -6.15 15.99
N LEU A 98 -2.56 -5.84 16.11
CA LEU A 98 -3.02 -4.47 16.32
C LEU A 98 -2.42 -3.85 17.59
N SER A 99 -2.20 -4.65 18.64
CA SER A 99 -1.51 -4.19 19.84
C SER A 99 -0.04 -3.83 19.57
N VAL A 100 0.66 -4.64 18.75
CA VAL A 100 2.04 -4.36 18.31
C VAL A 100 2.08 -3.09 17.46
N LEU A 101 1.22 -2.96 16.45
CA LEU A 101 1.15 -1.80 15.58
C LEU A 101 0.86 -0.52 16.36
N ARG A 102 -0.02 -0.57 17.37
CA ARG A 102 -0.29 0.58 18.24
C ARG A 102 0.95 0.98 19.06
N GLU A 103 1.73 0.02 19.56
CA GLU A 103 3.00 0.32 20.24
C GLU A 103 4.03 0.94 19.27
N VAL A 104 4.17 0.42 18.05
CA VAL A 104 5.00 1.01 17.01
C VAL A 104 4.59 2.46 16.73
N LYS A 105 3.30 2.70 16.53
CA LYS A 105 2.74 4.04 16.30
C LYS A 105 3.04 4.99 17.46
N ARG A 106 2.83 4.55 18.70
CA ARG A 106 3.16 5.31 19.92
C ARG A 106 4.65 5.71 19.95
N ARG A 107 5.55 4.77 19.63
CA ARG A 107 7.00 5.03 19.58
C ARG A 107 7.34 6.08 18.52
N GLN A 108 6.73 6.02 17.34
CA GLN A 108 6.94 7.02 16.29
C GLN A 108 6.42 8.40 16.72
N ASP A 109 5.24 8.47 17.31
CA ASP A 109 4.62 9.72 17.77
C ASP A 109 5.44 10.41 18.87
N ASN A 110 6.12 9.61 19.71
CA ASN A 110 7.03 10.10 20.76
C ASN A 110 8.46 10.39 20.23
N GLY A 111 8.77 10.12 18.95
CA GLY A 111 10.13 10.25 18.40
C GLY A 111 11.12 9.19 18.86
N GLU A 112 10.64 8.10 19.48
CA GLU A 112 11.43 6.95 19.93
C GLU A 112 11.81 6.02 18.78
N ALA A 113 11.04 6.03 17.68
CA ALA A 113 11.29 5.27 16.46
C ALA A 113 11.26 6.15 15.21
N GLY A 114 12.03 5.75 14.17
CA GLY A 114 12.09 6.40 12.87
C GLY A 114 11.62 5.48 11.74
N GLY A 115 12.03 5.78 10.50
CA GLY A 115 11.69 5.00 9.33
C GLY A 115 10.40 5.47 8.65
N ALA A 116 9.84 4.63 7.79
CA ALA A 116 8.55 4.84 7.16
C ALA A 116 7.46 5.01 8.23
N LEU A 117 6.53 5.93 8.02
CA LEU A 117 5.46 6.18 9.00
C LEU A 117 4.42 5.06 8.96
N LEU A 118 4.07 4.53 10.11
CA LEU A 118 2.89 3.69 10.25
C LEU A 118 1.65 4.58 10.24
N LEU A 119 0.92 4.60 9.13
CA LEU A 119 -0.26 5.43 8.92
C LEU A 119 -1.53 4.78 9.47
N GLY A 120 -1.51 3.46 9.65
CA GLY A 120 -2.61 2.69 10.20
C GLY A 120 -2.47 1.20 9.94
N ALA A 121 -3.55 0.47 10.19
CA ALA A 121 -3.69 -0.94 9.86
C ALA A 121 -4.76 -1.13 8.78
N HIS A 122 -4.43 -1.88 7.75
CA HIS A 122 -5.33 -2.38 6.73
C HIS A 122 -5.68 -3.84 7.06
N LEU A 123 -6.85 -4.10 7.61
CA LEU A 123 -7.28 -5.46 7.90
C LEU A 123 -7.64 -6.18 6.59
N GLU A 124 -6.86 -7.17 6.19
CA GLU A 124 -7.23 -8.00 5.05
C GLU A 124 -8.04 -9.22 5.52
N GLY A 125 -9.35 -9.14 5.38
CA GLY A 125 -10.27 -10.11 5.97
C GLY A 125 -10.47 -9.88 7.48
N PRO A 126 -10.91 -10.90 8.25
CA PRO A 126 -11.14 -12.31 7.89
C PRO A 126 -12.49 -12.61 7.20
N PHE A 127 -13.29 -11.59 6.85
CA PHE A 127 -14.62 -11.75 6.27
C PHE A 127 -14.54 -11.78 4.73
N ILE A 128 -13.87 -12.78 4.20
CA ILE A 128 -13.62 -13.01 2.77
C ILE A 128 -14.41 -14.18 2.23
N SER A 129 -14.52 -14.27 0.90
CA SER A 129 -15.23 -15.36 0.23
C SER A 129 -14.45 -16.67 0.26
N PRO A 130 -15.04 -17.78 0.74
CA PRO A 130 -14.41 -19.10 0.63
C PRO A 130 -14.17 -19.55 -0.82
N ASP A 131 -14.88 -18.95 -1.78
CA ASP A 131 -14.72 -19.25 -3.21
C ASP A 131 -13.53 -18.49 -3.83
N ARG A 132 -13.01 -17.47 -3.13
CA ARG A 132 -11.90 -16.59 -3.57
C ARG A 132 -10.83 -16.39 -2.47
N PRO A 133 -10.36 -17.45 -1.81
CA PRO A 133 -9.48 -17.32 -0.65
C PRO A 133 -8.09 -16.78 -1.01
N GLY A 134 -7.67 -16.88 -2.28
CA GLY A 134 -6.27 -16.57 -2.64
C GLY A 134 -5.30 -17.50 -1.91
N SER A 135 -4.38 -16.94 -1.13
CA SER A 135 -3.44 -17.68 -0.27
C SER A 135 -3.93 -17.88 1.17
N PHE A 136 -5.12 -17.37 1.53
CA PHE A 136 -5.66 -17.55 2.89
C PHE A 136 -5.96 -19.01 3.19
N MET A 137 -5.60 -19.45 4.38
CA MET A 137 -5.94 -20.77 4.89
C MET A 137 -7.42 -20.80 5.28
N PRO A 138 -8.19 -21.87 4.95
CA PRO A 138 -9.63 -21.93 5.22
C PRO A 138 -10.01 -21.66 6.68
N GLU A 139 -9.16 -22.02 7.64
CA GLU A 139 -9.38 -21.84 9.06
C GLU A 139 -9.22 -20.38 9.55
N THR A 140 -8.73 -19.47 8.69
CA THR A 140 -8.63 -18.03 8.98
C THR A 140 -9.83 -17.25 8.47
N ILE A 141 -10.72 -17.90 7.69
CA ILE A 141 -11.95 -17.29 7.19
C ILE A 141 -13.02 -17.38 8.28
N GLU A 142 -13.49 -16.22 8.73
CA GLU A 142 -14.47 -16.12 9.82
C GLU A 142 -15.88 -15.87 9.28
N THR A 143 -16.88 -16.39 9.99
CA THR A 143 -18.27 -16.08 9.66
C THR A 143 -18.59 -14.64 10.03
N PRO A 144 -19.00 -13.79 9.06
CA PRO A 144 -19.27 -12.39 9.32
C PRO A 144 -20.55 -12.18 10.13
N SER A 145 -20.48 -11.32 11.11
CA SER A 145 -21.60 -10.77 11.85
C SER A 145 -21.17 -9.42 12.46
N VAL A 146 -22.10 -8.59 12.88
CA VAL A 146 -21.77 -7.35 13.60
C VAL A 146 -21.02 -7.69 14.90
N ASP A 147 -21.40 -8.75 15.61
CA ASP A 147 -20.71 -9.16 16.83
C ASP A 147 -19.27 -9.61 16.58
N SER A 148 -19.00 -10.38 15.51
CA SER A 148 -17.63 -10.77 15.13
C SER A 148 -16.81 -9.57 14.65
N LEU A 149 -17.41 -8.62 13.93
CA LEU A 149 -16.75 -7.36 13.58
C LEU A 149 -16.38 -6.57 14.83
N LEU A 150 -17.33 -6.37 15.78
CA LEU A 150 -17.05 -5.62 17.00
C LEU A 150 -15.96 -6.31 17.82
N ARG A 151 -16.01 -7.64 17.94
CA ARG A 151 -14.94 -8.40 18.60
C ARG A 151 -13.58 -8.16 17.94
N LEU A 152 -13.53 -7.97 16.61
CA LEU A 152 -12.28 -7.72 15.89
C LEU A 152 -11.72 -6.31 16.17
N ILE A 153 -12.56 -5.26 16.07
CA ILE A 153 -12.09 -3.88 16.00
C ILE A 153 -12.28 -3.06 17.29
N ASP A 154 -13.18 -3.47 18.22
CA ASP A 154 -13.46 -2.68 19.42
C ASP A 154 -12.19 -2.44 20.26
N GLY A 155 -11.93 -1.15 20.51
CA GLY A 155 -10.75 -0.67 21.23
C GLY A 155 -9.50 -0.53 20.37
N TYR A 156 -9.62 -0.68 19.02
CA TYR A 156 -8.53 -0.48 18.04
C TYR A 156 -8.90 0.49 16.93
N GLU A 157 -9.99 1.25 17.08
CA GLU A 157 -10.45 2.22 16.08
C GLU A 157 -9.45 3.36 15.81
N ASP A 158 -8.50 3.56 16.71
CA ASP A 158 -7.43 4.54 16.61
C ASP A 158 -6.31 4.11 15.65
N ILE A 159 -6.19 2.81 15.36
CA ILE A 159 -5.15 2.27 14.48
C ILE A 159 -5.71 1.62 13.22
N VAL A 160 -6.93 1.05 13.27
CA VAL A 160 -7.56 0.44 12.08
C VAL A 160 -8.09 1.53 11.17
N THR A 161 -7.46 1.69 10.00
CA THR A 161 -7.82 2.72 9.02
C THR A 161 -8.68 2.18 7.90
N GLU A 162 -8.52 0.92 7.55
CA GLU A 162 -9.20 0.30 6.42
C GLU A 162 -9.38 -1.21 6.60
N MET A 163 -10.34 -1.78 5.88
CA MET A 163 -10.64 -3.20 5.92
C MET A 163 -11.09 -3.72 4.55
N THR A 164 -10.46 -4.81 4.11
CA THR A 164 -10.88 -5.62 2.97
C THR A 164 -11.88 -6.67 3.40
N LEU A 165 -12.97 -6.80 2.65
CA LEU A 165 -14.01 -7.80 2.85
C LEU A 165 -14.67 -8.23 1.54
N ALA A 166 -15.39 -9.37 1.57
CA ALA A 166 -16.21 -9.85 0.45
C ALA A 166 -17.67 -9.39 0.63
N PRO A 167 -18.18 -8.46 -0.21
CA PRO A 167 -19.51 -7.88 -0.04
C PRO A 167 -20.65 -8.92 -0.04
N GLU A 168 -20.55 -9.96 -0.86
CA GLU A 168 -21.57 -11.02 -0.96
C GLU A 168 -21.64 -11.89 0.29
N VAL A 169 -20.56 -11.93 1.08
CA VAL A 169 -20.47 -12.71 2.31
C VAL A 169 -20.85 -11.87 3.53
N THR A 170 -20.37 -10.63 3.60
CA THR A 170 -20.57 -9.75 4.77
C THR A 170 -21.93 -9.06 4.80
N GLY A 171 -22.46 -8.72 3.63
CA GLY A 171 -23.67 -7.90 3.52
C GLY A 171 -23.46 -6.42 3.91
N ASN A 172 -24.48 -5.62 3.62
CA ASN A 172 -24.41 -4.16 3.72
C ASN A 172 -24.37 -3.63 5.17
N GLU A 173 -24.80 -4.42 6.16
CA GLU A 173 -24.84 -3.99 7.56
C GLU A 173 -23.43 -3.79 8.12
N ILE A 174 -22.52 -4.75 7.86
CA ILE A 174 -21.11 -4.69 8.28
C ILE A 174 -20.40 -3.53 7.57
N ILE A 175 -20.63 -3.35 6.27
CA ILE A 175 -20.07 -2.23 5.51
C ILE A 175 -20.46 -0.88 6.15
N ARG A 176 -21.76 -0.68 6.43
CA ARG A 176 -22.24 0.57 7.08
C ARG A 176 -21.66 0.76 8.48
N GLU A 177 -21.49 -0.30 9.25
CA GLU A 177 -20.92 -0.20 10.60
C GLU A 177 -19.45 0.23 10.55
N LEU A 178 -18.64 -0.31 9.62
CA LEU A 178 -17.26 0.12 9.39
C LEU A 178 -17.21 1.62 9.00
N VAL A 179 -18.01 2.03 8.02
CA VAL A 179 -18.11 3.43 7.57
C VAL A 179 -18.52 4.36 8.71
N ARG A 180 -19.50 3.97 9.53
CA ARG A 180 -19.93 4.73 10.71
C ARG A 180 -18.80 4.95 11.72
N ARG A 181 -17.86 4.02 11.81
CA ARG A 181 -16.67 4.10 12.68
C ARG A 181 -15.50 4.83 12.04
N GLY A 182 -15.66 5.31 10.79
CA GLY A 182 -14.61 6.01 10.05
C GLY A 182 -13.57 5.08 9.42
N ILE A 183 -13.81 3.76 9.43
CA ILE A 183 -12.94 2.77 8.79
C ILE A 183 -13.32 2.67 7.32
N LYS A 184 -12.34 2.80 6.44
CA LYS A 184 -12.53 2.70 4.99
C LYS A 184 -12.70 1.24 4.57
N VAL A 185 -13.58 1.00 3.60
CA VAL A 185 -13.94 -0.36 3.20
C VAL A 185 -13.49 -0.61 1.76
N LEU A 186 -12.76 -1.72 1.59
CA LEU A 186 -12.35 -2.24 0.29
C LEU A 186 -13.07 -3.56 0.00
N ALA A 187 -13.43 -3.77 -1.26
CA ALA A 187 -13.93 -5.06 -1.74
C ALA A 187 -12.77 -5.88 -2.31
N GLY A 188 -12.54 -7.06 -1.75
CA GLY A 188 -11.51 -7.99 -2.19
C GLY A 188 -11.80 -9.41 -1.74
N HIS A 189 -11.04 -10.38 -2.23
CA HIS A 189 -11.27 -11.80 -1.94
C HIS A 189 -12.76 -12.19 -2.09
N THR A 190 -13.34 -11.83 -3.24
CA THR A 190 -14.80 -11.80 -3.44
C THR A 190 -15.22 -12.45 -4.74
N ASP A 191 -16.31 -13.20 -4.73
CA ASP A 191 -17.00 -13.69 -5.92
C ASP A 191 -18.26 -12.87 -6.24
N CYS A 192 -18.36 -11.63 -5.75
CA CYS A 192 -19.55 -10.82 -5.92
C CYS A 192 -19.89 -10.56 -7.39
N THR A 193 -21.18 -10.50 -7.67
CA THR A 193 -21.72 -10.09 -8.96
C THR A 193 -21.57 -8.59 -9.16
N TYR A 194 -21.81 -8.11 -10.38
CA TYR A 194 -21.82 -6.69 -10.70
C TYR A 194 -22.83 -5.91 -9.83
N ASP A 195 -24.06 -6.42 -9.68
CA ASP A 195 -25.12 -5.77 -8.91
C ASP A 195 -24.80 -5.74 -7.40
N GLN A 196 -24.17 -6.80 -6.87
CA GLN A 196 -23.71 -6.85 -5.48
C GLN A 196 -22.58 -5.84 -5.25
N ALA A 197 -21.66 -5.67 -6.21
CA ALA A 197 -20.62 -4.64 -6.13
C ALA A 197 -21.22 -3.23 -6.10
N LEU A 198 -22.18 -2.91 -6.98
CA LEU A 198 -22.86 -1.61 -6.98
C LEU A 198 -23.56 -1.33 -5.65
N GLN A 199 -24.27 -2.33 -5.10
CA GLN A 199 -24.90 -2.20 -3.78
C GLN A 199 -23.86 -1.95 -2.67
N ALA A 200 -22.70 -2.61 -2.72
CA ALA A 200 -21.63 -2.39 -1.76
C ALA A 200 -21.06 -0.97 -1.86
N PHE A 201 -20.89 -0.42 -3.07
CA PHE A 201 -20.45 0.96 -3.29
C PHE A 201 -21.44 1.96 -2.73
N GLU A 202 -22.73 1.78 -2.97
CA GLU A 202 -23.81 2.60 -2.36
C GLU A 202 -23.80 2.56 -0.82
N ASN A 203 -23.27 1.51 -0.22
CA ASN A 203 -23.19 1.34 1.23
C ASN A 203 -21.85 1.75 1.84
N GLY A 204 -20.87 2.17 0.99
CA GLY A 204 -19.65 2.82 1.43
C GLY A 204 -18.36 2.07 1.15
N VAL A 205 -18.37 1.00 0.35
CA VAL A 205 -17.14 0.46 -0.24
C VAL A 205 -16.59 1.53 -1.18
N GLY A 206 -15.36 1.97 -0.94
CA GLY A 206 -14.73 3.05 -1.69
C GLY A 206 -13.52 2.61 -2.54
N ALA A 207 -13.07 1.35 -2.39
CA ALA A 207 -11.96 0.84 -3.17
C ALA A 207 -12.08 -0.66 -3.44
N THR A 208 -11.23 -1.18 -4.32
CA THR A 208 -11.03 -2.61 -4.54
C THR A 208 -9.62 -3.02 -4.16
N THR A 209 -9.49 -4.14 -3.46
CA THR A 209 -8.22 -4.70 -3.01
C THR A 209 -7.56 -5.45 -4.15
N HIS A 210 -6.22 -5.22 -4.36
CA HIS A 210 -5.38 -5.87 -5.40
C HIS A 210 -6.18 -6.31 -6.63
N THR A 211 -6.85 -5.34 -7.25
CA THR A 211 -7.82 -5.50 -8.36
C THR A 211 -7.37 -6.54 -9.39
N PHE A 212 -8.23 -7.45 -9.77
CA PHE A 212 -8.07 -8.69 -10.55
C PHE A 212 -7.59 -9.90 -9.75
N ASN A 213 -6.86 -9.75 -8.65
CA ASN A 213 -6.39 -10.88 -7.85
C ASN A 213 -7.49 -11.33 -6.87
N ALA A 214 -7.60 -12.63 -6.64
CA ALA A 214 -8.57 -13.25 -5.73
C ALA A 214 -10.00 -12.67 -5.84
N CYS A 215 -10.48 -12.41 -7.07
CA CYS A 215 -11.85 -11.96 -7.32
C CYS A 215 -12.47 -12.65 -8.52
N ARG A 216 -13.79 -12.49 -8.70
CA ARG A 216 -14.49 -13.01 -9.89
C ARG A 216 -13.85 -12.44 -11.15
N PRO A 217 -13.45 -13.27 -12.12
CA PRO A 217 -12.86 -12.79 -13.36
C PRO A 217 -13.80 -11.89 -14.17
N LEU A 218 -13.26 -10.88 -14.82
CA LEU A 218 -14.00 -10.01 -15.75
C LEU A 218 -14.54 -10.85 -16.92
N HIS A 219 -15.85 -10.96 -17.04
CA HIS A 219 -16.49 -11.68 -18.12
C HIS A 219 -17.59 -10.84 -18.77
N HIS A 220 -17.72 -10.87 -20.09
CA HIS A 220 -18.61 -9.98 -20.86
C HIS A 220 -20.11 -10.11 -20.56
N ARG A 221 -20.56 -11.17 -19.92
CA ARG A 221 -21.96 -11.40 -19.47
C ARG A 221 -22.12 -11.38 -17.95
N GLU A 222 -21.04 -11.52 -17.21
CA GLU A 222 -21.00 -11.52 -15.74
C GLU A 222 -19.77 -10.72 -15.30
N PRO A 223 -19.83 -9.38 -15.41
CA PRO A 223 -18.63 -8.56 -15.34
C PRO A 223 -18.05 -8.39 -13.93
N GLY A 224 -18.83 -8.69 -12.87
CA GLY A 224 -18.35 -8.76 -11.48
C GLY A 224 -17.86 -7.43 -10.92
N LEU A 225 -17.11 -7.51 -9.82
CA LEU A 225 -16.51 -6.38 -9.13
C LEU A 225 -15.64 -5.51 -10.05
N ILE A 226 -14.84 -6.15 -10.91
CA ILE A 226 -13.85 -5.44 -11.74
C ILE A 226 -14.52 -4.42 -12.64
N ALA A 227 -15.58 -4.81 -13.38
CA ALA A 227 -16.28 -3.87 -14.26
C ALA A 227 -17.02 -2.79 -13.46
N ALA A 228 -17.62 -3.13 -12.33
CA ALA A 228 -18.27 -2.16 -11.47
C ALA A 228 -17.28 -1.08 -11.02
N ALA A 229 -16.12 -1.47 -10.52
CA ALA A 229 -15.08 -0.55 -10.07
C ALA A 229 -14.50 0.29 -11.21
N LEU A 230 -14.25 -0.31 -12.39
CA LEU A 230 -13.65 0.41 -13.52
C LEU A 230 -14.61 1.42 -14.18
N THR A 231 -15.90 1.25 -14.01
CA THR A 231 -16.92 2.16 -14.56
C THR A 231 -17.40 3.22 -13.57
N ASP A 232 -17.07 3.09 -12.28
CA ASP A 232 -17.39 4.07 -11.25
C ASP A 232 -16.17 4.95 -10.93
N ASN A 233 -16.24 6.25 -11.22
CA ASN A 233 -15.16 7.21 -10.98
C ASN A 233 -14.90 7.51 -9.50
N GLY A 234 -15.81 7.15 -8.59
CA GLY A 234 -15.65 7.31 -7.14
C GLY A 234 -14.78 6.24 -6.50
N ILE A 235 -14.66 5.07 -7.14
CA ILE A 235 -13.97 3.90 -6.58
C ILE A 235 -12.47 3.93 -6.89
N TYR A 236 -11.63 3.76 -5.88
CA TYR A 236 -10.20 3.53 -6.05
C TYR A 236 -9.93 2.05 -6.38
N CYS A 237 -8.79 1.79 -7.01
CA CYS A 237 -8.36 0.42 -7.33
C CYS A 237 -6.92 0.21 -6.88
N GLU A 238 -6.68 -0.73 -5.97
CA GLU A 238 -5.33 -1.18 -5.64
C GLU A 238 -4.75 -2.06 -6.73
N LEU A 239 -3.45 -1.90 -7.03
CA LEU A 239 -2.73 -2.63 -8.07
C LEU A 239 -1.38 -3.12 -7.55
N ILE A 240 -1.14 -4.42 -7.66
CA ILE A 240 0.20 -5.00 -7.51
C ILE A 240 0.94 -4.84 -8.83
N CYS A 241 1.91 -3.91 -8.89
CA CYS A 241 2.59 -3.54 -10.13
C CYS A 241 4.00 -4.18 -10.25
N ASP A 242 4.16 -5.39 -9.77
CA ASP A 242 5.39 -6.18 -9.86
C ASP A 242 5.61 -6.83 -11.24
N LEU A 243 4.66 -6.69 -12.19
CA LEU A 243 4.60 -7.28 -13.53
C LEU A 243 4.49 -8.82 -13.53
N VAL A 244 4.20 -9.41 -12.38
CA VAL A 244 3.93 -10.84 -12.18
C VAL A 244 2.45 -11.04 -11.90
N HIS A 245 1.89 -10.34 -10.89
CA HIS A 245 0.47 -10.38 -10.56
C HIS A 245 -0.40 -9.80 -11.67
N LEU A 246 0.05 -8.73 -12.30
CA LEU A 246 -0.63 -8.11 -13.43
C LEU A 246 0.30 -8.03 -14.65
N HIS A 247 -0.17 -8.55 -15.76
CA HIS A 247 0.50 -8.37 -17.04
C HIS A 247 0.53 -6.87 -17.43
N PRO A 248 1.61 -6.34 -18.05
CA PRO A 248 1.68 -4.92 -18.45
C PRO A 248 0.46 -4.43 -19.25
N GLY A 249 -0.13 -5.28 -20.07
CA GLY A 249 -1.36 -4.96 -20.81
C GLY A 249 -2.57 -4.75 -19.90
N THR A 250 -2.67 -5.50 -18.81
CA THR A 250 -3.74 -5.34 -17.80
C THR A 250 -3.55 -4.04 -17.02
N ILE A 251 -2.33 -3.69 -16.65
CA ILE A 251 -2.02 -2.41 -15.99
C ILE A 251 -2.40 -1.25 -16.90
N ARG A 252 -2.04 -1.28 -18.20
CA ARG A 252 -2.44 -0.26 -19.18
C ARG A 252 -3.95 -0.17 -19.34
N PHE A 253 -4.65 -1.31 -19.35
CA PHE A 253 -6.11 -1.34 -19.41
C PHE A 253 -6.74 -0.63 -18.21
N LEU A 254 -6.29 -0.97 -16.99
CA LEU A 254 -6.72 -0.29 -15.75
C LEU A 254 -6.44 1.22 -15.81
N TYR A 255 -5.23 1.60 -16.20
CA TYR A 255 -4.82 2.99 -16.32
C TYR A 255 -5.70 3.77 -17.31
N HIS A 256 -6.03 3.20 -18.45
CA HIS A 256 -6.93 3.83 -19.44
C HIS A 256 -8.38 3.95 -18.94
N CYS A 257 -8.85 2.99 -18.15
CA CYS A 257 -10.21 3.03 -17.61
C CYS A 257 -10.38 4.03 -16.46
N LYS A 258 -9.39 4.09 -15.53
CA LYS A 258 -9.49 4.82 -14.26
C LYS A 258 -8.75 6.15 -14.25
N GLY A 259 -7.68 6.29 -15.03
CA GLY A 259 -6.71 7.37 -14.84
C GLY A 259 -5.89 7.23 -13.56
N ALA A 260 -4.74 7.90 -13.50
CA ALA A 260 -3.78 7.77 -12.41
C ALA A 260 -4.35 8.12 -11.03
N GLY A 261 -5.23 9.12 -10.94
CA GLY A 261 -5.75 9.63 -9.66
C GLY A 261 -6.72 8.69 -8.92
N ARG A 262 -7.07 7.52 -9.49
CA ARG A 262 -7.91 6.51 -8.83
C ARG A 262 -7.25 5.13 -8.76
N LEU A 263 -5.97 5.06 -9.10
CA LEU A 263 -5.17 3.86 -8.98
C LEU A 263 -4.21 4.01 -7.80
N MET A 264 -4.16 3.04 -6.92
CA MET A 264 -3.24 2.97 -5.78
C MET A 264 -2.29 1.80 -6.01
N VAL A 265 -1.01 2.10 -6.19
CA VAL A 265 0.02 1.07 -6.30
C VAL A 265 0.34 0.56 -4.90
N ILE A 266 0.20 -0.73 -4.72
CA ILE A 266 0.52 -1.44 -3.49
C ILE A 266 1.62 -2.47 -3.76
N SER A 267 2.33 -2.89 -2.71
CA SER A 267 3.23 -4.03 -2.84
C SER A 267 2.49 -5.36 -2.63
N ASP A 268 1.53 -5.40 -1.73
CA ASP A 268 1.02 -6.67 -1.19
C ASP A 268 2.20 -7.56 -0.73
N GLY A 269 3.22 -6.88 -0.18
CA GLY A 269 4.48 -7.51 0.19
C GLY A 269 4.32 -8.44 1.40
N VAL A 270 5.00 -9.58 1.37
CA VAL A 270 5.05 -10.57 2.45
C VAL A 270 6.49 -10.70 2.98
N SER A 271 6.74 -11.50 3.99
CA SER A 271 8.07 -11.64 4.59
C SER A 271 9.18 -11.89 3.57
N THR A 272 8.88 -12.62 2.50
CA THR A 272 9.83 -12.96 1.42
C THR A 272 10.03 -11.85 0.37
N THR A 273 9.24 -10.78 0.41
CA THR A 273 9.42 -9.63 -0.50
C THR A 273 10.80 -9.01 -0.31
N ASN A 274 11.46 -8.71 -1.43
CA ASN A 274 12.81 -8.14 -1.49
C ASN A 274 13.94 -9.07 -1.01
N LEU A 275 13.66 -10.35 -0.70
CA LEU A 275 14.69 -11.34 -0.40
C LEU A 275 15.36 -11.88 -1.67
N PRO A 276 16.63 -12.34 -1.58
CA PRO A 276 17.31 -13.02 -2.69
C PRO A 276 16.58 -14.29 -3.14
N ASP A 277 16.94 -14.80 -4.32
CA ASP A 277 16.46 -16.10 -4.79
C ASP A 277 16.81 -17.19 -3.76
N GLY A 278 15.80 -18.00 -3.39
CA GLY A 278 15.95 -19.03 -2.35
C GLY A 278 14.64 -19.71 -2.01
N ILE A 279 14.72 -20.63 -1.05
CA ILE A 279 13.56 -21.28 -0.44
C ILE A 279 13.51 -20.81 1.02
N TYR A 280 12.35 -20.33 1.42
CA TYR A 280 12.10 -19.75 2.75
C TYR A 280 10.96 -20.50 3.43
N ASP A 281 10.95 -20.47 4.74
CA ASP A 281 9.84 -20.98 5.55
C ASP A 281 9.01 -19.80 6.09
N GLU A 282 7.74 -19.78 5.78
CA GLU A 282 6.75 -18.86 6.34
C GLU A 282 5.77 -19.64 7.22
N LYS A 283 6.07 -19.77 8.51
CA LYS A 283 5.26 -20.49 9.50
C LYS A 283 4.93 -21.94 9.09
N GLY A 284 5.94 -22.67 8.59
CA GLY A 284 5.79 -24.05 8.14
C GLY A 284 5.27 -24.19 6.71
N VAL A 285 5.05 -23.06 6.02
CA VAL A 285 4.74 -23.05 4.59
C VAL A 285 6.01 -22.75 3.82
N SER A 286 6.40 -23.68 2.94
CA SER A 286 7.59 -23.49 2.09
C SER A 286 7.29 -22.57 0.93
N VAL A 287 8.08 -21.48 0.80
CA VAL A 287 7.95 -20.45 -0.23
C VAL A 287 9.24 -20.38 -1.05
N THR A 288 9.12 -20.39 -2.36
CA THR A 288 10.25 -20.22 -3.29
C THR A 288 10.25 -18.79 -3.84
N VAL A 289 11.35 -18.06 -3.63
CA VAL A 289 11.64 -16.79 -4.30
C VAL A 289 12.55 -17.05 -5.49
N LYS A 290 12.13 -16.58 -6.68
CA LYS A 290 12.93 -16.69 -7.90
C LYS A 290 12.72 -15.48 -8.81
N ASN A 291 13.78 -14.78 -9.15
CA ASN A 291 13.74 -13.54 -9.96
C ASN A 291 12.79 -12.48 -9.37
N GLY A 292 12.69 -12.39 -8.05
CA GLY A 292 11.77 -11.48 -7.36
C GLY A 292 10.31 -11.92 -7.38
N GLU A 293 10.00 -13.14 -7.79
CA GLU A 293 8.67 -13.74 -7.74
C GLU A 293 8.60 -14.71 -6.57
N SER A 294 7.60 -14.55 -5.71
CA SER A 294 7.34 -15.40 -4.54
C SER A 294 6.20 -16.36 -4.82
N ARG A 295 6.40 -17.67 -4.59
CA ARG A 295 5.40 -18.72 -4.80
C ARG A 295 5.42 -19.77 -3.69
N LEU A 296 4.24 -20.28 -3.37
CA LEU A 296 4.14 -21.49 -2.56
C LEU A 296 4.85 -22.64 -3.27
N THR A 297 5.77 -23.33 -2.58
CA THR A 297 6.59 -24.39 -3.20
C THR A 297 5.74 -25.56 -3.67
N ASP A 298 4.69 -25.92 -2.92
CA ASP A 298 3.81 -27.08 -3.17
C ASP A 298 2.54 -26.73 -3.95
N GLY A 299 2.50 -25.76 -4.79
CA GLY A 299 1.25 -25.46 -5.53
C GLY A 299 1.41 -24.40 -6.59
N GLY A 300 2.52 -23.70 -6.57
CA GLY A 300 2.85 -22.70 -7.57
C GLY A 300 1.97 -21.45 -7.53
N SER A 301 1.07 -21.29 -6.54
CA SER A 301 0.32 -20.05 -6.34
C SER A 301 1.27 -18.90 -5.98
N LEU A 302 1.00 -17.70 -6.46
CA LEU A 302 1.70 -16.50 -6.03
C LEU A 302 1.46 -16.28 -4.53
N ASN A 303 2.48 -15.78 -3.83
CA ASN A 303 2.46 -15.51 -2.40
C ASN A 303 2.93 -14.08 -2.15
N GLY A 304 2.02 -13.13 -2.26
CA GLY A 304 2.29 -11.70 -2.15
C GLY A 304 3.17 -11.13 -3.26
N GLY A 305 3.36 -9.82 -3.25
CA GLY A 305 4.10 -9.10 -4.28
C GLY A 305 5.62 -9.21 -4.15
N GLY A 306 6.28 -9.19 -5.29
CA GLY A 306 7.74 -9.43 -5.37
C GLY A 306 8.61 -8.21 -5.06
N CYS A 307 8.04 -7.00 -4.90
CA CYS A 307 8.82 -5.79 -4.68
C CYS A 307 7.99 -4.67 -4.04
N TYR A 308 8.66 -3.75 -3.35
CA TYR A 308 8.07 -2.55 -2.78
C TYR A 308 7.58 -1.55 -3.84
N VAL A 309 6.69 -0.63 -3.43
CA VAL A 309 6.05 0.36 -4.32
C VAL A 309 7.05 1.27 -5.04
N SER A 310 8.23 1.52 -4.49
CA SER A 310 9.29 2.27 -5.16
C SER A 310 9.82 1.55 -6.42
N ARG A 311 9.98 0.23 -6.33
CA ARG A 311 10.36 -0.61 -7.45
C ARG A 311 9.21 -0.76 -8.46
N SER A 312 7.97 -0.79 -7.97
CA SER A 312 6.78 -0.77 -8.82
C SER A 312 6.69 0.53 -9.62
N ALA A 313 7.07 1.69 -9.05
CA ALA A 313 7.16 2.96 -9.77
C ALA A 313 8.12 2.88 -10.97
N LYS A 314 9.33 2.31 -10.75
CA LYS A 314 10.28 2.04 -11.85
C LYS A 314 9.70 1.15 -12.94
N LYS A 315 9.05 0.04 -12.55
CA LYS A 315 8.44 -0.89 -13.50
C LYS A 315 7.30 -0.24 -14.29
N LEU A 316 6.51 0.62 -13.67
CA LEU A 316 5.46 1.41 -14.35
C LEU A 316 6.07 2.38 -15.36
N TYR A 317 7.16 3.07 -14.99
CA TYR A 317 7.92 3.92 -15.90
C TYR A 317 8.42 3.13 -17.14
N ASP A 318 9.03 1.97 -16.91
CA ASP A 318 9.59 1.10 -17.97
C ASP A 318 8.52 0.57 -18.94
N ILE A 319 7.29 0.35 -18.50
CA ILE A 319 6.18 -0.03 -19.39
C ILE A 319 5.47 1.16 -20.03
N GLY A 320 5.95 2.40 -19.80
CA GLY A 320 5.51 3.61 -20.48
C GLY A 320 4.32 4.33 -19.83
N VAL A 321 4.10 4.16 -18.52
CA VAL A 321 3.21 5.08 -17.78
C VAL A 321 3.90 6.46 -17.74
N PRO A 322 3.18 7.57 -18.05
CA PRO A 322 3.75 8.90 -17.98
C PRO A 322 4.38 9.21 -16.62
N SER A 323 5.58 9.79 -16.65
CA SER A 323 6.33 10.06 -15.41
C SER A 323 5.57 10.96 -14.43
N GLU A 324 4.81 11.93 -14.95
CA GLU A 324 3.97 12.85 -14.18
C GLU A 324 2.80 12.18 -13.47
N ASP A 325 2.39 11.00 -13.92
CA ASP A 325 1.29 10.23 -13.36
C ASP A 325 1.72 9.24 -12.27
N LEU A 326 3.01 8.88 -12.25
CA LEU A 326 3.53 7.94 -11.24
C LEU A 326 3.31 8.42 -9.80
N PRO A 327 3.57 9.70 -9.44
CA PRO A 327 3.32 10.18 -8.09
C PRO A 327 1.85 10.17 -7.69
N TYR A 328 0.91 10.30 -8.66
CA TYR A 328 -0.51 10.12 -8.35
C TYR A 328 -0.79 8.71 -7.84
N MET A 329 -0.28 7.69 -8.53
CA MET A 329 -0.56 6.28 -8.24
C MET A 329 0.17 5.76 -7.00
N THR A 330 1.36 6.30 -6.69
CA THR A 330 2.26 5.77 -5.66
C THR A 330 2.31 6.59 -4.37
N ALA A 331 1.77 7.82 -4.41
CA ALA A 331 1.85 8.74 -3.28
C ALA A 331 0.52 9.46 -3.03
N VAL A 332 -0.05 10.15 -4.04
CA VAL A 332 -1.21 11.03 -3.84
C VAL A 332 -2.50 10.24 -3.63
N ALA A 333 -2.83 9.30 -4.50
CA ALA A 333 -4.06 8.50 -4.38
C ALA A 333 -4.12 7.70 -3.06
N PRO A 334 -3.05 6.96 -2.65
CA PRO A 334 -3.06 6.31 -1.34
C PRO A 334 -3.11 7.30 -0.16
N ALA A 335 -2.49 8.49 -0.26
CA ALA A 335 -2.59 9.51 0.77
C ALA A 335 -4.03 10.07 0.89
N GLU A 336 -4.65 10.43 -0.24
CA GLU A 336 -6.05 10.86 -0.27
C GLU A 336 -6.99 9.78 0.28
N TRP A 337 -6.77 8.54 -0.12
CA TRP A 337 -7.50 7.40 0.39
C TRP A 337 -7.38 7.28 1.92
N LEU A 338 -6.19 7.36 2.47
CA LEU A 338 -5.94 7.29 3.92
C LEU A 338 -6.34 8.57 4.67
N GLY A 339 -6.54 9.69 3.97
CA GLY A 339 -6.77 11.01 4.59
C GLY A 339 -5.50 11.62 5.16
N PHE A 340 -4.35 11.27 4.62
CA PHE A 340 -3.04 11.78 5.02
C PHE A 340 -2.57 12.90 4.10
N ASP A 341 -2.08 14.01 4.67
CA ASP A 341 -1.52 15.12 3.89
C ASP A 341 -0.03 14.87 3.59
N ASN A 342 0.27 14.46 2.36
CA ASN A 342 1.64 14.30 1.86
C ASN A 342 2.03 15.39 0.84
N SER A 343 1.31 16.50 0.78
CA SER A 343 1.57 17.57 -0.18
C SER A 343 2.92 18.24 0.06
N ILE A 344 3.61 18.60 -1.05
CA ILE A 344 4.87 19.37 -1.00
C ILE A 344 4.55 20.86 -0.98
N GLY A 345 5.00 21.59 0.05
CA GLY A 345 4.76 23.01 0.16
C GLY A 345 5.45 23.62 1.38
N VAL A 346 5.65 24.94 1.35
CA VAL A 346 6.20 25.67 2.51
C VAL A 346 5.24 25.54 3.69
N GLY A 347 5.77 25.20 4.87
CA GLY A 347 5.02 24.92 6.09
C GLY A 347 4.57 23.47 6.24
N LYS A 348 4.75 22.63 5.23
CA LYS A 348 4.43 21.19 5.30
C LYS A 348 5.59 20.39 5.87
N ARG A 349 5.27 19.25 6.49
CA ARG A 349 6.28 18.28 6.90
C ARG A 349 7.03 17.76 5.68
N ALA A 350 8.33 17.61 5.77
CA ALA A 350 9.09 16.91 4.75
C ALA A 350 8.71 15.41 4.78
N PHE A 351 8.07 14.97 3.73
CA PHE A 351 7.65 13.60 3.50
C PHE A 351 7.78 13.36 1.99
N LEU A 352 8.99 12.94 1.58
CA LEU A 352 9.43 13.00 0.20
C LEU A 352 10.13 11.70 -0.20
N THR A 353 9.93 11.29 -1.45
CA THR A 353 10.75 10.26 -2.09
C THR A 353 11.55 10.88 -3.23
N ALA A 354 12.84 10.60 -3.24
CA ALA A 354 13.77 10.99 -4.29
C ALA A 354 14.13 9.77 -5.15
N PHE A 355 14.30 10.00 -6.46
CA PHE A 355 14.74 8.99 -7.41
C PHE A 355 15.91 9.52 -8.24
N GLY A 356 16.77 8.60 -8.68
CA GLY A 356 17.76 8.84 -9.72
C GLY A 356 17.14 8.86 -11.12
N GLU A 357 17.99 8.70 -12.15
CA GLU A 357 17.54 8.60 -13.54
C GLU A 357 16.60 7.40 -13.71
N ASP A 358 15.63 7.53 -14.63
CA ASP A 358 14.65 6.48 -14.96
C ASP A 358 13.86 5.92 -13.76
N PHE A 359 13.64 6.73 -12.73
CA PHE A 359 12.97 6.30 -11.49
C PHE A 359 13.65 5.14 -10.76
N ASP A 360 14.97 5.00 -10.89
CA ASP A 360 15.76 4.02 -10.12
C ASP A 360 16.37 4.65 -8.87
N GLY A 361 16.97 3.83 -7.99
CA GLY A 361 17.71 4.29 -6.81
C GLY A 361 16.89 5.16 -5.85
N ALA A 362 15.71 4.69 -5.44
CA ALA A 362 14.82 5.44 -4.55
C ALA A 362 15.38 5.56 -3.14
N PHE A 363 15.22 6.74 -2.52
CA PHE A 363 15.49 6.99 -1.10
C PHE A 363 14.46 7.95 -0.49
N SER A 364 14.29 7.94 0.83
CA SER A 364 13.28 8.76 1.51
C SER A 364 13.88 9.93 2.28
N VAL A 365 13.09 11.01 2.39
CA VAL A 365 13.31 12.11 3.29
C VAL A 365 12.07 12.31 4.16
N ILE A 366 12.20 12.01 5.44
CA ILE A 366 11.09 12.06 6.40
C ILE A 366 11.49 12.94 7.58
N GLY A 367 10.86 14.10 7.71
CA GLY A 367 11.30 15.12 8.64
C GLY A 367 12.73 15.61 8.33
N ASP A 368 13.60 15.56 9.30
CA ASP A 368 15.03 15.94 9.16
C ASP A 368 15.95 14.75 8.81
N ARG A 369 15.40 13.59 8.52
CA ARG A 369 16.18 12.37 8.26
C ARG A 369 16.13 11.97 6.79
N VAL A 370 17.28 11.53 6.27
CA VAL A 370 17.44 10.93 4.95
C VAL A 370 17.72 9.45 5.15
N TYR A 371 16.99 8.59 4.45
CA TYR A 371 17.12 7.14 4.52
C TYR A 371 17.50 6.58 3.16
N GLY A 372 18.54 5.75 3.09
CA GLY A 372 18.88 4.97 1.89
C GLY A 372 19.75 5.66 0.84
N LYS A 373 20.12 6.96 1.01
CA LYS A 373 20.89 7.73 0.02
C LYS A 373 22.19 7.05 -0.43
N ASP A 374 22.88 6.37 0.48
CA ASP A 374 24.16 5.69 0.19
C ASP A 374 23.99 4.41 -0.64
N LYS A 375 22.74 4.00 -0.90
CA LYS A 375 22.36 2.83 -1.70
C LYS A 375 21.77 3.23 -3.06
N ALA A 376 21.53 4.53 -3.30
CA ALA A 376 20.88 5.09 -4.49
C ALA A 376 21.90 5.52 -5.56
#